data_b13b151b93f115ef0012dcd3e7a04063
#
_entry.id   b13b151b93f115ef0012dcd3e7a04063
#
_cell.length_a   1.000
_cell.length_b   1.000
_cell.length_c   1.000
_cell.angle_alpha   90.00
_cell.angle_beta   90.00
_cell.angle_gamma   90.00
#
_symmetry.space_group_name_H-M   'P 1'
#
loop_
_entity.id
_entity.type
_entity.pdbx_description
1 polymer ?
#
loop_
_entity_poly.entity_id
_entity_poly.type
_entity_poly.pdbx_seq_one_letter_code
_entity_poly.pdbx_strand_id
1 'polypeptide(L)'
;ENVPFQKLKIVIYSDNTTALGVKLINENRKEIKTSLKEIQGLYRRENKPDKMLYTQPINDNFIIDSNVELAKYDMLLVVDTSYDPYLNPKMAFTSILTCLKEYETKNAYGYKIIPHLLEWDATQCSQIENYMYAYSIEFLRTKYNENNALLKTAVIIDSCLESIPSYNEKKEAIFENYYLPDGFFIFYASDKGDMLQNKLLKTCDSQAKGALRQYKEKIASKSHNSNI
;
A
#
# COMPACT_ATOMS: atom_id res chain seq x y z
N GLU A 1 -25.59 -25.78 -0.32
CA GLU A 1 -26.30 -25.05 0.75
C GLU A 1 -25.59 -23.69 0.92
N ASN A 2 -26.28 -22.61 0.53
CA ASN A 2 -25.80 -21.26 0.73
C ASN A 2 -25.86 -20.96 2.23
N VAL A 3 -24.73 -20.95 2.90
CA VAL A 3 -24.60 -20.44 4.26
C VAL A 3 -24.97 -18.95 4.22
N PRO A 4 -25.98 -18.51 4.96
CA PRO A 4 -26.39 -17.11 4.95
C PRO A 4 -25.21 -16.25 5.40
N PHE A 5 -24.96 -15.18 4.67
CA PHE A 5 -23.91 -14.21 4.93
C PHE A 5 -24.11 -13.62 6.34
N GLN A 6 -23.37 -14.13 7.32
CA GLN A 6 -23.31 -13.48 8.63
C GLN A 6 -22.58 -12.16 8.47
N LYS A 7 -23.21 -11.07 8.87
CA LYS A 7 -22.53 -9.78 8.98
C LYS A 7 -21.46 -9.89 10.07
N LEU A 8 -20.22 -9.98 9.65
CA LEU A 8 -19.06 -10.05 10.53
C LEU A 8 -18.46 -8.66 10.65
N LYS A 9 -18.06 -8.27 11.83
CA LYS A 9 -17.37 -7.02 12.10
C LYS A 9 -15.96 -7.33 12.56
N ILE A 10 -14.98 -6.71 11.89
CA ILE A 10 -13.59 -6.73 12.33
C ILE A 10 -13.40 -5.64 13.37
N VAL A 11 -12.91 -6.01 14.53
CA VAL A 11 -12.60 -5.10 15.62
C VAL A 11 -11.12 -5.15 15.88
N ILE A 12 -10.47 -3.99 15.74
CA ILE A 12 -9.09 -3.77 16.15
C ILE A 12 -9.14 -3.23 17.57
N TYR A 13 -8.45 -3.85 18.49
CA TYR A 13 -8.42 -3.46 19.89
C TYR A 13 -7.00 -3.38 20.39
N SER A 14 -6.77 -2.47 21.36
CA SER A 14 -5.55 -2.46 22.16
C SER A 14 -5.90 -3.11 23.50
N ASP A 15 -5.19 -4.16 23.87
CA ASP A 15 -5.10 -4.53 25.26
C ASP A 15 -4.03 -3.63 25.91
N ASN A 16 -4.11 -3.41 27.19
CA ASN A 16 -3.23 -2.48 27.93
C ASN A 16 -1.73 -2.88 27.92
N THR A 17 -1.33 -3.81 27.06
CA THR A 17 0.00 -4.42 27.00
C THR A 17 0.77 -4.12 25.73
N THR A 18 0.50 -3.04 25.02
CA THR A 18 1.27 -2.57 23.85
C THR A 18 1.00 -3.29 22.52
N ALA A 19 0.30 -4.40 22.48
CA ALA A 19 -0.05 -5.07 21.24
C ALA A 19 -1.47 -4.72 20.79
N LEU A 20 -1.61 -4.30 19.54
CA LEU A 20 -2.92 -4.21 18.90
C LEU A 20 -3.36 -5.61 18.50
N GLY A 21 -4.49 -6.05 19.02
CA GLY A 21 -5.14 -7.31 18.63
C GLY A 21 -6.21 -7.08 17.59
N VAL A 22 -6.47 -8.09 16.77
CA VAL A 22 -7.55 -8.11 15.78
C VAL A 22 -8.48 -9.27 16.09
N LYS A 23 -9.78 -8.99 16.18
CA LYS A 23 -10.79 -10.02 16.39
C LYS A 23 -12.00 -9.83 15.49
N LEU A 24 -12.64 -10.93 15.21
CA LEU A 24 -13.85 -11.02 14.44
C LEU A 24 -15.04 -11.20 15.38
N ILE A 25 -16.07 -10.37 15.24
CA ILE A 25 -17.30 -10.49 16.01
C ILE A 25 -18.49 -10.64 15.07
N ASN A 26 -19.45 -11.48 15.44
CA ASN A 26 -20.71 -11.62 14.73
C ASN A 26 -21.76 -10.57 15.17
N GLU A 27 -22.94 -10.61 14.57
CA GLU A 27 -24.06 -9.71 14.89
C GLU A 27 -24.47 -9.74 16.38
N ASN A 28 -24.28 -10.88 17.04
CA ASN A 28 -24.57 -11.05 18.47
C ASN A 28 -23.39 -10.61 19.37
N ARG A 29 -22.41 -9.88 18.83
CA ARG A 29 -21.19 -9.45 19.52
C ARG A 29 -20.32 -10.60 20.07
N LYS A 30 -20.51 -11.82 19.58
CA LYS A 30 -19.74 -12.98 19.99
C LYS A 30 -18.46 -13.06 19.14
N GLU A 31 -17.33 -13.21 19.80
CA GLU A 31 -16.03 -13.41 19.12
C GLU A 31 -16.01 -14.75 18.38
N ILE A 32 -15.52 -14.70 17.13
CA ILE A 32 -15.29 -15.87 16.31
C ILE A 32 -13.79 -16.10 16.26
N LYS A 33 -13.35 -17.24 16.75
CA LYS A 33 -11.94 -17.64 16.66
C LYS A 33 -11.61 -18.02 15.21
N THR A 34 -10.64 -17.33 14.62
CA THR A 34 -10.18 -17.58 13.25
C THR A 34 -8.72 -17.19 13.11
N SER A 35 -8.10 -17.57 12.01
CA SER A 35 -6.72 -17.20 11.73
C SER A 35 -6.61 -15.75 11.25
N LEU A 36 -5.46 -15.12 11.49
CA LEU A 36 -5.17 -13.77 10.98
C LEU A 36 -5.37 -13.68 9.46
N LYS A 37 -4.95 -14.72 8.72
CA LYS A 37 -5.13 -14.78 7.25
C LYS A 37 -6.60 -14.73 6.82
N GLU A 38 -7.48 -15.38 7.58
CA GLU A 38 -8.93 -15.33 7.32
C GLU A 38 -9.51 -13.97 7.68
N ILE A 39 -9.08 -13.37 8.79
CA ILE A 39 -9.46 -12.01 9.18
C ILE A 39 -9.04 -11.00 8.10
N GLN A 40 -7.81 -11.07 7.61
CA GLN A 40 -7.33 -10.23 6.52
C GLN A 40 -8.15 -10.42 5.24
N GLY A 41 -8.49 -11.66 4.91
CA GLY A 41 -9.35 -11.98 3.76
C GLY A 41 -10.75 -11.38 3.88
N LEU A 42 -11.33 -11.34 5.08
CA LEU A 42 -12.62 -10.71 5.35
C LEU A 42 -12.51 -9.19 5.34
N TYR A 43 -11.47 -8.62 5.96
CA TYR A 43 -11.19 -7.19 5.93
C TYR A 43 -11.09 -6.67 4.49
N ARG A 44 -10.40 -7.40 3.60
CA ARG A 44 -10.32 -7.08 2.17
C ARG A 44 -11.68 -7.02 1.48
N ARG A 45 -12.67 -7.79 1.95
CA ARG A 45 -14.03 -7.84 1.38
C ARG A 45 -14.98 -6.82 1.98
N GLU A 46 -14.91 -6.61 3.29
CA GLU A 46 -15.89 -5.78 4.05
C GLU A 46 -15.50 -4.32 4.13
N ASN A 47 -14.22 -4.01 4.29
CA ASN A 47 -13.74 -2.62 4.25
C ASN A 47 -13.49 -2.16 2.82
N LYS A 48 -14.43 -2.45 1.93
CA LYS A 48 -14.52 -1.69 0.69
C LYS A 48 -14.92 -0.27 1.10
N PRO A 49 -14.05 0.74 0.95
CA PRO A 49 -14.50 2.11 1.10
C PRO A 49 -15.69 2.32 0.19
N ASP A 50 -16.62 3.18 0.57
CA ASP A 50 -17.84 3.47 -0.20
C ASP A 50 -17.50 3.58 -1.68
N LYS A 51 -18.33 2.92 -2.51
CA LYS A 51 -18.09 2.76 -3.94
C LYS A 51 -17.74 4.10 -4.57
N MET A 52 -16.46 4.35 -4.72
CA MET A 52 -16.04 5.36 -5.68
C MET A 52 -16.42 4.83 -7.05
N LEU A 53 -17.38 5.46 -7.68
CA LEU A 53 -17.67 5.25 -9.09
C LEU A 53 -16.51 5.82 -9.91
N TYR A 54 -15.38 5.13 -9.86
CA TYR A 54 -14.26 5.44 -10.70
C TYR A 54 -14.42 4.67 -12.01
N THR A 55 -14.95 5.36 -13.00
CA THR A 55 -15.31 4.76 -14.31
C THR A 55 -14.19 4.84 -15.33
N GLN A 56 -13.12 5.59 -15.06
CA GLN A 56 -12.03 5.77 -16.01
C GLN A 56 -10.79 4.95 -15.64
N PRO A 57 -10.03 4.47 -16.63
CA PRO A 57 -8.71 3.90 -16.37
C PRO A 57 -7.80 4.93 -15.73
N ILE A 58 -6.91 4.48 -14.85
CA ILE A 58 -5.90 5.34 -14.23
C ILE A 58 -4.81 5.57 -15.28
N ASN A 59 -4.78 6.79 -15.79
CA ASN A 59 -3.72 7.32 -16.65
C ASN A 59 -2.80 8.22 -15.82
N ASP A 60 -2.18 9.21 -16.45
CA ASP A 60 -1.31 10.18 -15.79
C ASP A 60 -2.06 11.11 -14.82
N ASN A 61 -3.39 11.15 -14.90
CA ASN A 61 -4.27 11.95 -14.06
C ASN A 61 -5.53 11.18 -13.70
N PHE A 62 -6.12 11.52 -12.55
CA PHE A 62 -7.43 11.06 -12.14
C PHE A 62 -8.15 12.10 -11.28
N ILE A 63 -9.46 11.92 -11.13
CA ILE A 63 -10.32 12.82 -10.36
C ILE A 63 -10.94 12.05 -9.21
N ILE A 64 -10.94 12.64 -8.00
CA ILE A 64 -11.59 12.10 -6.81
C ILE A 64 -12.74 13.03 -6.42
N ASP A 65 -13.93 12.46 -6.16
CA ASP A 65 -15.04 13.19 -5.55
C ASP A 65 -14.62 13.72 -4.16
N SER A 66 -15.00 14.97 -3.86
CA SER A 66 -14.63 15.63 -2.59
C SER A 66 -15.14 14.93 -1.34
N ASN A 67 -16.18 14.09 -1.44
CA ASN A 67 -16.74 13.33 -0.32
C ASN A 67 -15.94 12.07 0.02
N VAL A 68 -14.98 11.68 -0.80
CA VAL A 68 -14.16 10.50 -0.57
C VAL A 68 -13.06 10.79 0.44
N GLU A 69 -12.77 9.85 1.32
CA GLU A 69 -11.78 10.02 2.39
C GLU A 69 -10.39 10.40 1.84
N LEU A 70 -9.94 9.77 0.76
CA LEU A 70 -8.65 10.08 0.14
C LEU A 70 -8.57 11.51 -0.42
N ALA A 71 -9.71 12.16 -0.72
CA ALA A 71 -9.75 13.55 -1.17
C ALA A 71 -9.28 14.56 -0.10
N LYS A 72 -9.22 14.15 1.17
CA LYS A 72 -8.75 14.98 2.28
C LYS A 72 -7.22 15.13 2.31
N TYR A 73 -6.50 14.37 1.48
CA TYR A 73 -5.05 14.34 1.43
C TYR A 73 -4.55 15.16 0.25
N ASP A 74 -3.45 15.87 0.48
CA ASP A 74 -2.78 16.68 -0.55
C ASP A 74 -1.98 15.82 -1.51
N MET A 75 -1.49 14.68 -1.00
CA MET A 75 -0.75 13.68 -1.76
C MET A 75 -1.21 12.26 -1.43
N LEU A 76 -1.13 11.39 -2.46
CA LEU A 76 -1.20 9.94 -2.26
C LEU A 76 0.15 9.35 -2.65
N LEU A 77 0.68 8.49 -1.80
CA LEU A 77 1.89 7.71 -2.04
C LEU A 77 1.49 6.25 -2.11
N VAL A 78 1.76 5.59 -3.23
CA VAL A 78 1.48 4.17 -3.40
C VAL A 78 2.77 3.45 -3.66
N VAL A 79 3.05 2.40 -2.92
CA VAL A 79 4.31 1.67 -2.97
C VAL A 79 4.05 0.18 -3.03
N ASP A 80 4.71 -0.49 -3.95
CA ASP A 80 4.76 -1.94 -4.00
C ASP A 80 6.10 -2.43 -4.51
N THR A 81 6.56 -3.58 -3.99
CA THR A 81 7.88 -4.13 -4.30
C THR A 81 7.77 -5.59 -4.71
N SER A 82 8.40 -5.93 -5.84
CA SER A 82 8.53 -7.30 -6.32
C SER A 82 9.99 -7.75 -6.31
N TYR A 83 10.24 -8.94 -5.79
CA TYR A 83 11.56 -9.57 -5.78
C TYR A 83 11.43 -11.09 -5.90
N ASP A 84 12.54 -11.75 -6.22
CA ASP A 84 12.62 -13.20 -6.19
C ASP A 84 13.71 -13.61 -5.19
N PRO A 85 13.35 -14.33 -4.12
CA PRO A 85 14.32 -14.72 -3.09
C PRO A 85 15.39 -15.69 -3.58
N TYR A 86 15.19 -16.32 -4.74
CA TYR A 86 16.12 -17.29 -5.32
C TYR A 86 17.14 -16.67 -6.28
N LEU A 87 17.01 -15.39 -6.61
CA LEU A 87 18.00 -14.68 -7.40
C LEU A 87 19.24 -14.35 -6.57
N ASN A 88 20.41 -14.44 -7.21
CA ASN A 88 21.68 -14.01 -6.62
C ASN A 88 22.47 -13.17 -7.67
N PRO A 89 22.67 -11.86 -7.45
CA PRO A 89 22.19 -11.07 -6.30
C PRO A 89 20.66 -10.97 -6.24
N LYS A 90 20.10 -10.78 -5.04
CA LYS A 90 18.67 -10.59 -4.83
C LYS A 90 18.28 -9.18 -5.26
N MET A 91 17.84 -9.04 -6.50
CA MET A 91 17.34 -7.77 -7.00
C MET A 91 15.88 -7.56 -6.66
N ALA A 92 15.54 -6.38 -6.17
CA ALA A 92 14.18 -5.95 -5.93
C ALA A 92 13.81 -4.77 -6.85
N PHE A 93 12.54 -4.74 -7.23
CA PHE A 93 11.96 -3.73 -8.11
C PHE A 93 10.79 -3.09 -7.38
N THR A 94 10.93 -1.80 -7.07
CA THR A 94 9.93 -1.05 -6.33
C THR A 94 9.28 -0.02 -7.25
N SER A 95 7.98 -0.12 -7.38
CA SER A 95 7.16 0.90 -8.02
C SER A 95 6.62 1.86 -6.97
N ILE A 96 6.76 3.14 -7.23
CA ILE A 96 6.29 4.24 -6.38
C ILE A 96 5.43 5.15 -7.27
N LEU A 97 4.17 5.33 -6.90
CA LEU A 97 3.31 6.34 -7.51
C LEU A 97 3.11 7.48 -6.53
N THR A 98 3.58 8.66 -6.90
CA THR A 98 3.28 9.90 -6.18
C THR A 98 2.13 10.60 -6.89
N CYS A 99 0.99 10.78 -6.22
CA CYS A 99 -0.17 11.46 -6.78
C CYS A 99 -0.32 12.81 -6.10
N LEU A 100 -0.12 13.89 -6.86
CA LEU A 100 -0.19 15.26 -6.38
C LEU A 100 -1.54 15.87 -6.70
N LYS A 101 -2.18 16.49 -5.70
CA LYS A 101 -3.38 17.28 -5.92
C LYS A 101 -3.00 18.56 -6.66
N GLU A 102 -3.46 18.71 -7.91
CA GLU A 102 -3.11 19.86 -8.78
C GLU A 102 -4.21 20.87 -8.87
N TYR A 103 -5.47 20.44 -8.86
CA TYR A 103 -6.60 21.35 -9.01
C TYR A 103 -7.82 20.91 -8.21
N GLU A 104 -8.67 21.88 -7.91
CA GLU A 104 -9.92 21.71 -7.20
C GLU A 104 -11.08 22.23 -8.05
N THR A 105 -12.16 21.46 -8.04
CA THR A 105 -13.46 21.88 -8.54
C THR A 105 -14.45 21.91 -7.39
N LYS A 106 -15.68 22.39 -7.62
CA LYS A 106 -16.70 22.48 -6.56
C LYS A 106 -16.95 21.14 -5.85
N ASN A 107 -16.82 20.00 -6.54
CA ASN A 107 -17.20 18.67 -6.03
C ASN A 107 -16.10 17.62 -6.20
N ALA A 108 -14.91 17.98 -6.70
CA ALA A 108 -13.86 17.00 -6.97
C ALA A 108 -12.47 17.64 -6.97
N TYR A 109 -11.48 16.78 -6.74
CA TYR A 109 -10.06 17.13 -6.81
C TYR A 109 -9.37 16.34 -7.92
N GLY A 110 -8.54 17.02 -8.71
CA GLY A 110 -7.70 16.39 -9.71
C GLY A 110 -6.30 16.09 -9.18
N TYR A 111 -5.82 14.89 -9.47
CA TYR A 111 -4.50 14.41 -9.07
C TYR A 111 -3.68 14.04 -10.31
N LYS A 112 -2.42 14.41 -10.29
CA LYS A 112 -1.42 14.00 -11.27
C LYS A 112 -0.57 12.88 -10.71
N ILE A 113 -0.37 11.82 -11.49
CA ILE A 113 0.49 10.70 -11.14
C ILE A 113 1.91 10.94 -11.64
N ILE A 114 2.88 10.78 -10.75
CA ILE A 114 4.31 10.79 -11.04
C ILE A 114 4.85 9.42 -10.69
N PRO A 115 5.08 8.55 -11.67
CA PRO A 115 5.60 7.20 -11.42
C PRO A 115 7.13 7.21 -11.25
N HIS A 116 7.61 6.36 -10.36
CA HIS A 116 9.01 6.03 -10.20
C HIS A 116 9.17 4.50 -10.13
N LEU A 117 10.18 3.99 -10.78
CA LEU A 117 10.56 2.58 -10.70
C LEU A 117 12.02 2.51 -10.25
N LEU A 118 12.26 1.83 -9.14
CA LEU A 118 13.58 1.63 -8.56
C LEU A 118 14.01 0.18 -8.74
N GLU A 119 15.23 -0.02 -9.23
CA GLU A 119 15.94 -1.30 -9.24
C GLU A 119 17.05 -1.22 -8.22
N TRP A 120 17.11 -2.17 -7.27
CA TRP A 120 18.08 -2.13 -6.20
C TRP A 120 18.46 -3.51 -5.69
N ASP A 121 19.67 -3.64 -5.14
CA ASP A 121 20.17 -4.87 -4.55
C ASP A 121 19.63 -5.05 -3.13
N ALA A 122 18.76 -6.04 -2.95
CA ALA A 122 18.12 -6.37 -1.70
C ALA A 122 18.79 -7.55 -0.97
N THR A 123 20.00 -7.96 -1.37
CA THR A 123 20.68 -9.14 -0.84
C THR A 123 20.86 -9.07 0.67
N GLN A 124 21.16 -7.90 1.21
CA GLN A 124 21.36 -7.67 2.64
C GLN A 124 20.12 -7.21 3.39
N CYS A 125 18.97 -7.10 2.72
CA CYS A 125 17.74 -6.63 3.34
C CYS A 125 16.80 -7.79 3.66
N SER A 126 16.43 -7.93 4.93
CA SER A 126 15.49 -8.96 5.37
C SER A 126 14.02 -8.53 5.29
N GLN A 127 13.75 -7.22 5.44
CA GLN A 127 12.41 -6.64 5.44
C GLN A 127 12.23 -5.70 4.24
N ILE A 128 12.30 -6.29 3.05
CA ILE A 128 12.37 -5.57 1.77
C ILE A 128 11.20 -4.57 1.61
N GLU A 129 9.97 -4.99 1.88
CA GLU A 129 8.78 -4.14 1.75
C GLU A 129 8.78 -2.99 2.76
N ASN A 130 9.02 -3.28 4.03
CA ASN A 130 9.05 -2.27 5.09
C ASN A 130 10.16 -1.24 4.87
N TYR A 131 11.35 -1.69 4.42
CA TYR A 131 12.43 -0.80 4.04
C TYR A 131 11.98 0.17 2.94
N MET A 132 11.32 -0.34 1.89
CA MET A 132 10.88 0.48 0.77
C MET A 132 9.70 1.40 1.13
N TYR A 133 8.84 1.02 2.07
CA TYR A 133 7.85 1.95 2.62
C TYR A 133 8.53 3.13 3.33
N ALA A 134 9.46 2.84 4.23
CA ALA A 134 10.22 3.88 4.94
C ALA A 134 11.01 4.78 3.97
N TYR A 135 11.72 4.18 3.02
CA TYR A 135 12.46 4.90 1.98
C TYR A 135 11.55 5.82 1.15
N SER A 136 10.41 5.32 0.70
CA SER A 136 9.49 6.07 -0.16
C SER A 136 8.83 7.24 0.58
N ILE A 137 8.50 7.05 1.86
CA ILE A 137 7.96 8.10 2.72
C ILE A 137 9.03 9.19 2.93
N GLU A 138 10.27 8.81 3.23
CA GLU A 138 11.36 9.75 3.45
C GLU A 138 11.76 10.49 2.15
N PHE A 139 11.80 9.78 1.04
CA PHE A 139 12.01 10.38 -0.29
C PHE A 139 10.97 11.46 -0.58
N LEU A 140 9.70 11.16 -0.34
CA LEU A 140 8.62 12.10 -0.56
C LEU A 140 8.70 13.30 0.39
N ARG A 141 8.96 13.03 1.67
CA ARG A 141 9.13 14.06 2.70
C ARG A 141 10.25 15.03 2.34
N THR A 142 11.38 14.53 1.92
CA THR A 142 12.54 15.35 1.55
C THR A 142 12.26 16.17 0.30
N LYS A 143 11.63 15.55 -0.71
CA LYS A 143 11.37 16.22 -2.00
C LYS A 143 10.35 17.37 -1.92
N TYR A 144 9.33 17.23 -1.07
CA TYR A 144 8.21 18.17 -1.03
C TYR A 144 8.17 19.04 0.23
N ASN A 145 9.08 18.83 1.18
CA ASN A 145 9.18 19.64 2.40
C ASN A 145 10.02 20.92 2.26
N GLU A 146 10.54 21.19 1.07
CA GLU A 146 11.40 22.37 0.83
C GLU A 146 10.71 23.71 1.15
N ASN A 147 9.37 23.72 1.28
CA ASN A 147 8.57 24.92 1.53
C ASN A 147 7.88 24.98 2.90
N ASN A 148 8.31 24.18 3.89
CA ASN A 148 7.73 24.15 5.27
C ASN A 148 6.21 23.87 5.37
N ALA A 149 5.55 23.44 4.32
CA ALA A 149 4.17 23.01 4.36
C ALA A 149 4.10 21.50 4.60
N LEU A 150 3.62 21.08 5.77
CA LEU A 150 3.30 19.68 6.05
C LEU A 150 2.10 19.25 5.20
N LEU A 151 2.39 18.74 4.00
CA LEU A 151 1.36 18.18 3.13
C LEU A 151 0.82 16.88 3.75
N LYS A 152 -0.49 16.81 3.92
CA LYS A 152 -1.14 15.57 4.36
C LYS A 152 -1.02 14.50 3.29
N THR A 153 -0.39 13.39 3.63
CA THR A 153 -0.11 12.31 2.69
C THR A 153 -0.77 11.01 3.12
N ALA A 154 -1.57 10.42 2.24
CA ALA A 154 -2.05 9.06 2.39
C ALA A 154 -1.05 8.08 1.77
N VAL A 155 -0.53 7.15 2.56
CA VAL A 155 0.39 6.09 2.11
C VAL A 155 -0.42 4.82 1.92
N ILE A 156 -0.50 4.33 0.69
CA ILE A 156 -1.32 3.16 0.31
C ILE A 156 -0.39 1.98 0.11
N ILE A 157 -0.55 0.96 0.93
CA ILE A 157 0.28 -0.25 0.95
C ILE A 157 -0.54 -1.53 1.10
N ASP A 158 0.03 -2.66 0.70
CA ASP A 158 -0.50 -4.01 0.95
C ASP A 158 0.31 -4.69 2.05
N SER A 159 0.11 -4.25 3.28
CA SER A 159 0.83 -4.77 4.44
C SER A 159 -0.08 -5.53 5.41
N CYS A 160 0.51 -6.06 6.48
CA CYS A 160 -0.21 -6.72 7.54
C CYS A 160 -1.21 -5.79 8.22
N LEU A 161 -2.45 -6.26 8.39
CA LEU A 161 -3.53 -5.47 9.01
C LEU A 161 -3.16 -5.01 10.43
N GLU A 162 -2.44 -5.83 11.20
CA GLU A 162 -2.05 -5.52 12.58
C GLU A 162 -1.02 -4.39 12.68
N SER A 163 -0.11 -4.34 11.72
CA SER A 163 0.94 -3.33 11.71
C SER A 163 0.43 -1.94 11.35
N ILE A 164 -0.55 -1.84 10.46
CA ILE A 164 -1.06 -0.54 9.99
C ILE A 164 -1.58 0.38 11.12
N PRO A 165 -2.45 -0.09 12.03
CA PRO A 165 -2.87 0.73 13.16
C PRO A 165 -1.71 1.15 14.06
N SER A 166 -0.76 0.25 14.33
CA SER A 166 0.42 0.55 15.13
C SER A 166 1.34 1.58 14.47
N TYR A 167 1.51 1.52 13.15
CA TYR A 167 2.26 2.51 12.39
C TYR A 167 1.60 3.90 12.47
N ASN A 168 0.29 3.98 12.27
CA ASN A 168 -0.45 5.25 12.35
C ASN A 168 -0.45 5.85 13.75
N GLU A 169 -0.48 5.03 14.78
CA GLU A 169 -0.40 5.45 16.17
C GLU A 169 1.04 5.71 16.64
N LYS A 170 2.04 5.49 15.78
CA LYS A 170 3.48 5.65 16.07
C LYS A 170 3.98 4.77 17.23
N LYS A 171 3.32 3.63 17.45
CA LYS A 171 3.72 2.64 18.45
C LYS A 171 4.74 1.65 17.93
N GLU A 172 4.76 1.45 16.62
CA GLU A 172 5.65 0.53 15.94
C GLU A 172 6.40 1.24 14.81
N ALA A 173 7.69 0.92 14.67
CA ALA A 173 8.49 1.41 13.57
C ALA A 173 8.12 0.67 12.28
N ILE A 174 8.04 1.38 11.17
CA ILE A 174 7.83 0.79 9.85
C ILE A 174 9.03 -0.08 9.47
N PHE A 175 10.23 0.42 9.76
CA PHE A 175 11.48 -0.27 9.51
C PHE A 175 12.55 0.21 10.50
N GLU A 176 13.24 -0.72 11.20
CA GLU A 176 14.24 -0.39 12.22
C GLU A 176 13.74 0.67 13.22
N ASN A 177 14.34 1.84 13.24
CA ASN A 177 13.95 2.97 14.08
C ASN A 177 13.15 4.03 13.33
N TYR A 178 12.63 3.72 12.13
CA TYR A 178 11.88 4.66 11.33
C TYR A 178 10.38 4.58 11.64
N TYR A 179 9.87 5.61 12.27
CA TYR A 179 8.46 5.78 12.59
C TYR A 179 7.77 6.66 11.56
N LEU A 180 6.45 6.49 11.43
CA LEU A 180 5.66 7.29 10.50
C LEU A 180 5.75 8.77 10.86
N PRO A 181 6.18 9.67 9.94
CA PRO A 181 6.26 11.10 10.20
C PRO A 181 4.88 11.74 10.39
N ASP A 182 4.84 12.95 10.98
CA ASP A 182 3.63 13.74 11.08
C ASP A 182 3.09 14.10 9.70
N GLY A 183 1.76 14.10 9.57
CA GLY A 183 1.09 14.37 8.31
C GLY A 183 0.95 13.16 7.37
N PHE A 184 1.62 12.04 7.68
CA PHE A 184 1.50 10.80 6.92
C PHE A 184 0.54 9.84 7.61
N PHE A 185 -0.31 9.16 6.83
CA PHE A 185 -1.25 8.15 7.29
C PHE A 185 -1.23 6.95 6.36
N ILE A 186 -1.09 5.75 6.92
CA ILE A 186 -1.05 4.51 6.15
C ILE A 186 -2.46 3.95 6.00
N PHE A 187 -2.79 3.58 4.76
CA PHE A 187 -4.01 2.91 4.37
C PHE A 187 -3.70 1.56 3.77
N TYR A 188 -4.48 0.58 4.18
CA TYR A 188 -4.45 -0.74 3.55
C TYR A 188 -5.20 -0.72 2.23
N ALA A 189 -4.61 -1.32 1.19
CA ALA A 189 -5.28 -1.65 -0.05
C ALA A 189 -4.96 -3.09 -0.48
N SER A 190 -5.76 -3.63 -1.36
CA SER A 190 -5.54 -4.92 -2.01
C SER A 190 -5.55 -4.72 -3.52
N ASP A 191 -4.72 -5.47 -4.23
CA ASP A 191 -4.71 -5.51 -5.69
C ASP A 191 -6.01 -6.04 -6.33
N LYS A 192 -6.91 -6.60 -5.52
CA LYS A 192 -8.13 -7.32 -5.98
C LYS A 192 -9.42 -6.50 -5.93
N GLY A 193 -9.39 -5.28 -5.42
CA GLY A 193 -10.58 -4.44 -5.32
C GLY A 193 -10.79 -3.53 -6.54
N ASP A 194 -11.96 -2.89 -6.60
CA ASP A 194 -12.34 -1.97 -7.69
C ASP A 194 -12.22 -0.49 -7.30
N MET A 195 -11.78 -0.23 -6.07
CA MET A 195 -11.62 1.12 -5.54
C MET A 195 -10.37 1.79 -6.11
N LEU A 196 -10.30 3.12 -6.02
CA LEU A 196 -9.15 3.88 -6.51
C LEU A 196 -7.83 3.37 -5.92
N GLN A 197 -7.74 3.22 -4.58
CA GLN A 197 -6.54 2.73 -3.93
C GLN A 197 -6.13 1.32 -4.39
N ASN A 198 -7.12 0.45 -4.65
CA ASN A 198 -6.85 -0.88 -5.19
C ASN A 198 -6.28 -0.81 -6.61
N LYS A 199 -6.80 0.08 -7.45
CA LYS A 199 -6.31 0.26 -8.83
C LYS A 199 -4.92 0.88 -8.85
N LEU A 200 -4.65 1.85 -8.00
CA LEU A 200 -3.32 2.44 -7.84
C LEU A 200 -2.31 1.39 -7.38
N LEU A 201 -2.65 0.61 -6.34
CA LEU A 201 -1.79 -0.47 -5.87
C LEU A 201 -1.54 -1.53 -6.95
N LYS A 202 -2.59 -1.95 -7.67
CA LYS A 202 -2.47 -2.89 -8.80
C LYS A 202 -1.56 -2.36 -9.90
N THR A 203 -1.57 -1.05 -10.15
CA THR A 203 -0.66 -0.42 -11.10
C THR A 203 0.79 -0.54 -10.61
N CYS A 204 1.06 -0.24 -9.32
CA CYS A 204 2.38 -0.44 -8.71
C CYS A 204 2.83 -1.90 -8.82
N ASP A 205 2.00 -2.84 -8.39
CA ASP A 205 2.27 -4.28 -8.45
C ASP A 205 2.62 -4.74 -9.87
N SER A 206 1.82 -4.32 -10.85
CA SER A 206 2.04 -4.68 -12.26
C SER A 206 3.36 -4.12 -12.81
N GLN A 207 3.74 -2.90 -12.43
CA GLN A 207 5.00 -2.29 -12.83
C GLN A 207 6.19 -3.00 -12.19
N ALA A 208 6.15 -3.24 -10.89
CA ALA A 208 7.21 -3.93 -10.15
C ALA A 208 7.41 -5.37 -10.65
N LYS A 209 6.33 -6.13 -10.82
CA LYS A 209 6.35 -7.49 -11.39
C LYS A 209 6.84 -7.53 -12.82
N GLY A 210 6.42 -6.55 -13.64
CA GLY A 210 6.88 -6.43 -15.03
C GLY A 210 8.39 -6.21 -15.12
N ALA A 211 8.93 -5.34 -14.29
CA ALA A 211 10.37 -5.07 -14.23
C ALA A 211 11.17 -6.30 -13.76
N LEU A 212 10.71 -7.00 -12.73
CA LEU A 212 11.32 -8.26 -12.27
C LEU A 212 11.34 -9.32 -13.36
N ARG A 213 10.24 -9.46 -14.11
CA ARG A 213 10.16 -10.42 -15.24
C ARG A 213 11.19 -10.07 -16.31
N GLN A 214 11.25 -8.82 -16.75
CA GLN A 214 12.23 -8.38 -17.76
C GLN A 214 13.67 -8.61 -17.31
N TYR A 215 13.95 -8.39 -16.02
CA TYR A 215 15.27 -8.67 -15.46
C TYR A 215 15.61 -10.15 -15.53
N LYS A 216 14.68 -11.04 -15.17
CA LYS A 216 14.87 -12.51 -15.28
C LYS A 216 15.13 -12.96 -16.72
N GLU A 217 14.36 -12.44 -17.67
CA GLU A 217 14.52 -12.74 -19.10
C GLU A 217 15.92 -12.29 -19.59
N LYS A 218 16.39 -11.12 -19.17
CA LYS A 218 17.72 -10.61 -19.49
C LYS A 218 18.86 -11.47 -18.93
N ILE A 219 18.71 -12.00 -17.71
CA ILE A 219 19.72 -12.91 -17.14
C ILE A 219 19.73 -14.22 -17.91
N ALA A 220 18.57 -14.82 -18.17
CA ALA A 220 18.46 -16.07 -18.90
C ALA A 220 19.07 -15.99 -20.30
N SER A 221 18.87 -14.89 -21.02
CA SER A 221 19.47 -14.68 -22.33
C SER A 221 21.00 -14.57 -22.31
N LYS A 222 21.57 -13.95 -21.25
CA LYS A 222 23.02 -13.85 -21.10
C LYS A 222 23.67 -15.21 -20.79
N SER A 223 23.02 -16.06 -20.01
CA SER A 223 23.54 -17.40 -19.69
C SER A 223 23.59 -18.34 -20.91
N HIS A 224 22.69 -18.16 -21.86
CA HIS A 224 22.70 -18.93 -23.12
C HIS A 224 23.84 -18.49 -24.05
N ASN A 225 24.17 -17.21 -24.09
CA ASN A 225 25.22 -16.68 -24.96
C ASN A 225 26.65 -16.90 -24.43
N SER A 226 26.79 -17.27 -23.16
CA SER A 226 28.11 -17.55 -22.53
C SER A 226 28.55 -19.02 -22.69
N ASN A 227 27.71 -19.87 -23.25
CA ASN A 227 27.97 -21.31 -23.46
C ASN A 227 28.22 -21.66 -24.96
N ILE A 228 28.44 -20.67 -25.80
CA ILE A 228 28.91 -20.79 -27.19
C ILE A 228 30.32 -20.26 -27.27
#